data_3a8b9d3453cfb849d15ef34718e923c3
#
_entry.id   3a8b9d3453cfb849d15ef34718e923c3
#
_cell.length_a   1.000
_cell.length_b   1.000
_cell.length_c   1.000
_cell.angle_alpha   90.00
_cell.angle_beta   90.00
_cell.angle_gamma   90.00
#
_symmetry.space_group_name_H-M   'P 1'
#
loop_
_entity.id
_entity.type
_entity.pdbx_description
1 polymer ?
#
loop_
_entity_poly.entity_id
_entity_poly.type
_entity_poly.pdbx_seq_one_letter_code
_entity_poly.pdbx_strand_id
1 'polypeptide(L)'
;MEKQHNRGQEGAGLSAVKLSSEPGNEYMFRERAEGKNAVTEIFADVHKHYKGLSQEQLSDVSFAKTSLPFAGELYMGHLRYSTTGKSGLSYVHPFLRRNNWKAKNLCMCGNFNMTNIEDIFEKLTDQGQCPRIYSDTYLLLEFMGHRLDREVERNFVKAQELGLTKRDITEYIEDNIQISNVLKTTMEHFDGGYVICGQTGSGEMFSIRDPWAIRPAFYYKNDEIVVVASERPVLQTTFDLECEDIQELKPGQALIVNKRGEASLQQIIEPKTYSACSFERIYFSRGSDRDIYKEREKLGQQLTERVLEAVNYDTTHTVLSFIPNTAEVAFYGLTHGFKEWIDKRKVEQIVALGSNPSEEDIHQILKQGIRAEKVAWKDIKLRTFITEGNSRNDLASHVYDITYESIEPYKDNLVIIDDSIVRGTTLKESILHILDRLHPKKIVIVSSAPQIRFPDYYGIDMPRPEEFCVFRATIELIRERNMENLLHEVYEACKKEVAKPKGEHLNNSVKAIYKPFTIEEINQKIVEILRPQGMTTPVELVFQSIEGLHNAIPNHPGDWYFTGDYPTPGGMRLVNQNFINYYEHEHLKHNMS
;
A
#
# COMPACT_ATOMS: atom_id res chain seq x y z
N MET A 1 7.01 11.82 -10.93
CA MET A 1 5.65 11.26 -11.05
C MET A 1 5.63 10.03 -11.95
N GLU A 2 6.16 10.07 -13.17
CA GLU A 2 6.20 8.91 -14.08
C GLU A 2 6.76 7.63 -13.44
N LYS A 3 7.86 7.74 -12.70
CA LYS A 3 8.49 6.59 -12.01
C LYS A 3 7.63 6.01 -10.89
N GLN A 4 6.64 6.72 -10.38
CA GLN A 4 5.70 6.24 -9.34
C GLN A 4 4.32 5.85 -9.87
N HIS A 5 4.12 5.78 -11.18
CA HIS A 5 2.82 5.52 -11.79
C HIS A 5 2.17 4.18 -11.35
N ASN A 6 2.98 3.24 -10.86
CA ASN A 6 2.49 1.99 -10.26
C ASN A 6 1.71 2.21 -8.95
N ARG A 7 1.94 3.33 -8.24
CA ARG A 7 1.29 3.63 -6.94
C ARG A 7 -0.12 4.21 -7.08
N GLY A 8 -0.46 4.79 -8.23
CA GLY A 8 -1.79 5.35 -8.47
C GLY A 8 -2.00 5.68 -9.94
N GLN A 9 -3.17 5.30 -10.47
CA GLN A 9 -3.51 5.42 -11.89
C GLN A 9 -4.89 6.05 -12.13
N GLU A 10 -5.58 6.47 -11.07
CA GLU A 10 -6.94 7.00 -11.15
C GLU A 10 -6.99 8.53 -11.20
N GLY A 11 -5.86 9.15 -10.96
CA GLY A 11 -5.71 10.60 -11.01
C GLY A 11 -4.30 11.02 -10.60
N ALA A 12 -3.98 12.25 -10.93
CA ALA A 12 -2.69 12.85 -10.60
C ALA A 12 -2.86 14.34 -10.27
N GLY A 13 -1.90 14.90 -9.54
CA GLY A 13 -1.85 16.33 -9.29
C GLY A 13 -0.44 16.82 -9.05
N LEU A 14 -0.24 18.07 -9.40
CA LEU A 14 1.02 18.79 -9.25
C LEU A 14 0.76 20.14 -8.60
N SER A 15 1.58 20.52 -7.62
CA SER A 15 1.66 21.90 -7.15
C SER A 15 3.07 22.45 -7.26
N ALA A 16 3.16 23.77 -7.41
CA ALA A 16 4.42 24.51 -7.37
C ALA A 16 4.27 25.79 -6.56
N VAL A 17 5.33 26.15 -5.83
CA VAL A 17 5.38 27.41 -5.07
C VAL A 17 6.59 28.21 -5.53
N LYS A 18 6.37 29.50 -5.81
CA LYS A 18 7.42 30.47 -6.11
C LYS A 18 7.81 31.21 -4.84
N LEU A 19 9.09 31.17 -4.52
CA LEU A 19 9.65 31.97 -3.43
C LEU A 19 9.80 33.44 -3.84
N SER A 20 9.73 34.34 -2.87
CA SER A 20 10.00 35.79 -3.05
C SER A 20 9.10 36.47 -4.10
N SER A 21 7.84 36.04 -4.21
CA SER A 21 6.87 36.69 -5.09
C SER A 21 6.41 38.03 -4.57
N GLU A 22 6.31 39.02 -5.46
CA GLU A 22 5.75 40.34 -5.15
C GLU A 22 4.22 40.30 -5.03
N PRO A 23 3.61 41.15 -4.19
CA PRO A 23 2.16 41.29 -4.13
C PRO A 23 1.55 41.60 -5.50
N GLY A 24 0.45 40.92 -5.83
CA GLY A 24 -0.21 41.04 -7.14
C GLY A 24 0.17 39.93 -8.11
N ASN A 25 1.19 39.12 -7.83
CA ASN A 25 1.56 37.97 -8.61
C ASN A 25 1.11 36.67 -7.93
N GLU A 26 0.65 35.71 -8.75
CA GLU A 26 0.36 34.37 -8.24
C GLU A 26 1.68 33.63 -7.93
N TYR A 27 1.73 32.97 -6.78
CA TYR A 27 2.91 32.27 -6.28
C TYR A 27 2.67 30.79 -5.95
N MET A 28 1.42 30.34 -5.92
CA MET A 28 1.07 28.96 -5.58
C MET A 28 0.16 28.36 -6.64
N PHE A 29 0.69 27.47 -7.43
CA PHE A 29 0.04 26.85 -8.57
C PHE A 29 -0.36 25.43 -8.23
N ARG A 30 -1.47 24.97 -8.82
CA ARG A 30 -1.94 23.59 -8.67
C ARG A 30 -2.68 23.16 -9.94
N GLU A 31 -2.30 21.99 -10.47
CA GLU A 31 -3.00 21.32 -11.57
C GLU A 31 -3.37 19.90 -11.16
N ARG A 32 -4.53 19.40 -11.60
CA ARG A 32 -5.03 18.07 -11.27
C ARG A 32 -5.82 17.50 -12.43
N ALA A 33 -5.69 16.20 -12.67
CA ALA A 33 -6.44 15.46 -13.67
C ALA A 33 -6.87 14.08 -13.15
N GLU A 34 -7.90 13.52 -13.75
CA GLU A 34 -8.44 12.19 -13.46
C GLU A 34 -8.12 11.19 -14.56
N GLY A 35 -8.15 9.91 -14.22
CA GLY A 35 -8.00 8.81 -15.15
C GLY A 35 -6.56 8.44 -15.46
N LYS A 36 -6.43 7.49 -16.35
CA LYS A 36 -5.16 6.82 -16.67
C LYS A 36 -4.09 7.74 -17.28
N ASN A 37 -4.53 8.80 -17.95
CA ASN A 37 -3.65 9.75 -18.66
C ASN A 37 -3.38 11.01 -17.84
N ALA A 38 -3.81 11.06 -16.58
CA ALA A 38 -3.77 12.24 -15.74
C ALA A 38 -2.38 12.91 -15.68
N VAL A 39 -1.31 12.13 -15.58
CA VAL A 39 0.06 12.67 -15.58
C VAL A 39 0.36 13.39 -16.90
N THR A 40 0.06 12.76 -18.03
CA THR A 40 0.27 13.35 -19.37
C THR A 40 -0.55 14.62 -19.56
N GLU A 41 -1.79 14.64 -19.10
CA GLU A 41 -2.69 15.81 -19.19
C GLU A 41 -2.16 16.99 -18.39
N ILE A 42 -1.75 16.77 -17.12
CA ILE A 42 -1.18 17.80 -16.26
C ILE A 42 0.05 18.42 -16.90
N PHE A 43 0.99 17.61 -17.39
CA PHE A 43 2.20 18.15 -18.02
C PHE A 43 1.92 18.81 -19.37
N ALA A 44 0.92 18.34 -20.12
CA ALA A 44 0.47 19.03 -21.33
C ALA A 44 -0.10 20.42 -21.02
N ASP A 45 -0.89 20.55 -19.94
CA ASP A 45 -1.44 21.83 -19.50
C ASP A 45 -0.36 22.78 -18.98
N VAL A 46 0.57 22.29 -18.18
CA VAL A 46 1.75 23.06 -17.73
C VAL A 46 2.57 23.53 -18.95
N HIS A 47 2.86 22.66 -19.91
CA HIS A 47 3.64 23.00 -21.11
C HIS A 47 2.95 24.06 -22.00
N LYS A 48 1.64 24.19 -21.96
CA LYS A 48 0.94 25.28 -22.72
C LYS A 48 1.44 26.66 -22.31
N HIS A 49 1.81 26.87 -21.07
CA HIS A 49 2.32 28.13 -20.54
C HIS A 49 3.73 28.48 -21.10
N TYR A 50 4.48 27.46 -21.55
CA TYR A 50 5.83 27.59 -22.05
C TYR A 50 5.90 27.61 -23.58
N LYS A 51 4.77 27.33 -24.25
CA LYS A 51 4.70 27.25 -25.71
C LYS A 51 4.87 28.64 -26.36
N GLY A 52 5.82 28.74 -27.28
CA GLY A 52 6.08 29.96 -28.01
C GLY A 52 7.02 30.96 -27.33
N LEU A 53 7.58 30.63 -26.17
CA LEU A 53 8.61 31.43 -25.51
C LEU A 53 9.96 31.25 -26.18
N SER A 54 10.73 32.35 -26.25
CA SER A 54 12.11 32.32 -26.76
C SER A 54 13.05 31.68 -25.72
N GLN A 55 14.22 31.21 -26.19
CA GLN A 55 15.25 30.69 -25.29
C GLN A 55 15.73 31.75 -24.27
N GLU A 56 15.75 33.01 -24.69
CA GLU A 56 16.10 34.16 -23.85
C GLU A 56 15.08 34.33 -22.72
N GLN A 57 13.78 34.26 -23.00
CA GLN A 57 12.71 34.31 -22.00
C GLN A 57 12.75 33.12 -21.04
N LEU A 58 13.06 31.92 -21.52
CA LEU A 58 13.18 30.73 -20.69
C LEU A 58 14.40 30.76 -19.75
N SER A 59 15.45 31.49 -20.14
CA SER A 59 16.67 31.67 -19.36
C SER A 59 16.61 32.87 -18.38
N ASP A 60 15.61 33.74 -18.54
CA ASP A 60 15.42 34.91 -17.66
C ASP A 60 14.69 34.51 -16.36
N VAL A 61 15.46 34.47 -15.28
CA VAL A 61 14.92 34.14 -13.93
C VAL A 61 13.85 35.15 -13.48
N SER A 62 14.01 36.43 -13.81
CA SER A 62 13.05 37.46 -13.41
C SER A 62 11.71 37.25 -14.14
N PHE A 63 11.77 37.01 -15.45
CA PHE A 63 10.60 36.67 -16.24
C PHE A 63 9.94 35.35 -15.76
N ALA A 64 10.72 34.33 -15.47
CA ALA A 64 10.20 33.07 -14.96
C ALA A 64 9.45 33.26 -13.65
N LYS A 65 10.02 34.02 -12.70
CA LYS A 65 9.41 34.30 -11.39
C LYS A 65 8.12 35.11 -11.49
N THR A 66 8.05 36.10 -12.37
CA THR A 66 6.88 36.99 -12.47
C THR A 66 5.79 36.45 -13.39
N SER A 67 6.16 35.82 -14.51
CA SER A 67 5.24 35.56 -15.61
C SER A 67 4.94 34.10 -15.89
N LEU A 68 5.83 33.16 -15.53
CA LEU A 68 5.64 31.74 -15.89
C LEU A 68 4.96 30.95 -14.78
N PRO A 69 3.74 30.44 -14.98
CA PRO A 69 3.13 29.49 -14.06
C PRO A 69 4.02 28.24 -13.87
N PHE A 70 4.00 27.66 -12.71
CA PHE A 70 4.78 26.47 -12.34
C PHE A 70 6.31 26.60 -12.41
N ALA A 71 6.87 27.76 -12.75
CA ALA A 71 8.31 28.01 -12.63
C ALA A 71 8.66 28.41 -11.20
N GLY A 72 8.57 27.45 -10.28
CA GLY A 72 8.80 27.64 -8.83
C GLY A 72 10.01 26.89 -8.31
N GLU A 73 10.31 27.08 -7.05
CA GLU A 73 11.41 26.39 -6.35
C GLU A 73 10.93 25.15 -5.60
N LEU A 74 9.64 25.09 -5.19
CA LEU A 74 9.06 23.95 -4.51
C LEU A 74 8.04 23.26 -5.41
N TYR A 75 8.13 21.92 -5.45
CA TYR A 75 7.18 21.10 -6.19
C TYR A 75 6.66 19.97 -5.32
N MET A 76 5.39 19.62 -5.50
CA MET A 76 4.77 18.48 -4.86
C MET A 76 3.85 17.77 -5.85
N GLY A 77 4.11 16.47 -6.07
CA GLY A 77 3.34 15.62 -6.96
C GLY A 77 2.65 14.49 -6.21
N HIS A 78 1.46 14.12 -6.66
CA HIS A 78 0.70 13.01 -6.10
C HIS A 78 0.05 12.17 -7.20
N LEU A 79 0.06 10.86 -7.01
CA LEU A 79 -0.64 9.88 -7.85
C LEU A 79 -1.71 9.23 -7.00
N ARG A 80 -2.97 9.30 -7.46
CA ARG A 80 -4.09 8.80 -6.71
C ARG A 80 -4.36 7.33 -6.99
N TYR A 81 -4.54 6.60 -5.90
CA TYR A 81 -5.18 5.29 -5.85
C TYR A 81 -6.42 5.40 -4.93
N SER A 82 -7.61 5.10 -5.43
CA SER A 82 -8.85 5.24 -4.64
C SER A 82 -9.02 4.05 -3.71
N THR A 83 -9.10 4.32 -2.41
CA THR A 83 -9.30 3.29 -1.38
C THR A 83 -10.72 3.27 -0.82
N THR A 84 -11.49 4.33 -0.99
CA THR A 84 -12.81 4.51 -0.35
C THR A 84 -13.99 4.57 -1.34
N GLY A 85 -13.77 4.23 -2.61
CA GLY A 85 -14.82 4.22 -3.64
C GLY A 85 -15.34 5.61 -4.06
N LYS A 86 -14.84 6.71 -3.48
CA LYS A 86 -15.20 8.07 -3.92
C LYS A 86 -14.28 8.48 -5.05
N SER A 87 -14.84 8.72 -6.24
CA SER A 87 -14.15 9.20 -7.43
C SER A 87 -14.44 10.69 -7.66
N GLY A 88 -13.73 11.30 -8.59
CA GLY A 88 -13.93 12.68 -8.99
C GLY A 88 -12.74 13.59 -8.67
N LEU A 89 -12.57 14.63 -9.49
CA LEU A 89 -11.48 15.62 -9.37
C LEU A 89 -11.42 16.26 -7.97
N SER A 90 -12.56 16.31 -7.27
CA SER A 90 -12.64 16.82 -5.89
C SER A 90 -11.82 16.03 -4.89
N TYR A 91 -11.46 14.78 -5.21
CA TYR A 91 -10.69 13.90 -4.32
C TYR A 91 -9.24 13.71 -4.79
N VAL A 92 -8.84 14.32 -5.89
CA VAL A 92 -7.46 14.25 -6.40
C VAL A 92 -6.57 15.22 -5.62
N HIS A 93 -5.48 14.72 -5.07
CA HIS A 93 -4.43 15.53 -4.43
C HIS A 93 -3.56 16.26 -5.48
N PRO A 94 -2.86 17.35 -5.09
CA PRO A 94 -2.86 17.98 -3.78
C PRO A 94 -4.10 18.86 -3.53
N PHE A 95 -4.47 19.00 -2.26
CA PHE A 95 -5.49 19.94 -1.80
C PHE A 95 -4.85 21.27 -1.46
N LEU A 96 -5.55 22.37 -1.75
CA LEU A 96 -5.05 23.73 -1.57
C LEU A 96 -6.06 24.55 -0.77
N ARG A 97 -5.60 25.07 0.36
CA ARG A 97 -6.27 26.08 1.17
C ARG A 97 -5.67 27.46 0.85
N ARG A 98 -6.53 28.39 0.48
CA ARG A 98 -6.13 29.76 0.10
C ARG A 98 -6.51 30.78 1.15
N ASN A 99 -5.65 31.77 1.32
CA ASN A 99 -5.84 32.91 2.20
C ASN A 99 -5.11 34.13 1.62
N ASN A 100 -5.52 35.36 1.99
CA ASN A 100 -4.80 36.56 1.59
C ASN A 100 -3.44 36.72 2.30
N TRP A 101 -3.27 36.12 3.46
CA TRP A 101 -1.97 36.02 4.11
C TRP A 101 -1.18 34.89 3.47
N LYS A 102 -0.02 35.24 2.88
CA LYS A 102 0.83 34.30 2.18
C LYS A 102 1.17 33.07 3.04
N ALA A 103 1.59 33.31 4.29
CA ALA A 103 1.94 32.26 5.25
C ALA A 103 0.75 31.37 5.71
N LYS A 104 -0.50 31.79 5.51
CA LYS A 104 -1.70 30.99 5.81
C LYS A 104 -2.16 30.09 4.65
N ASN A 105 -1.53 30.18 3.48
CA ASN A 105 -1.81 29.27 2.40
C ASN A 105 -1.10 27.94 2.63
N LEU A 106 -1.84 26.84 2.41
CA LEU A 106 -1.34 25.48 2.60
C LEU A 106 -1.77 24.60 1.45
N CYS A 107 -0.81 23.96 0.81
CA CYS A 107 -1.02 22.88 -0.15
C CYS A 107 -0.56 21.57 0.47
N MET A 108 -1.37 20.50 0.38
CA MET A 108 -1.11 19.24 1.08
C MET A 108 -1.46 18.04 0.20
N CYS A 109 -0.64 17.02 0.25
CA CYS A 109 -0.92 15.69 -0.26
C CYS A 109 -0.37 14.61 0.67
N GLY A 110 -0.72 13.37 0.44
CA GLY A 110 -0.14 12.27 1.19
C GLY A 110 -0.75 10.92 0.88
N ASN A 111 -0.10 9.90 1.40
CA ASN A 111 -0.63 8.55 1.48
C ASN A 111 -1.05 8.32 2.93
N PHE A 112 -2.34 8.34 3.17
CA PHE A 112 -2.87 8.21 4.53
C PHE A 112 -4.30 7.68 4.54
N ASN A 113 -4.65 7.05 5.65
CA ASN A 113 -6.02 6.80 6.04
C ASN A 113 -6.14 6.95 7.56
N MET A 114 -7.12 7.76 7.99
CA MET A 114 -7.35 8.03 9.41
C MET A 114 -8.43 7.10 9.94
N THR A 115 -8.13 6.44 11.03
CA THR A 115 -9.09 5.57 11.73
C THR A 115 -10.06 6.37 12.61
N ASN A 116 -9.77 7.66 12.84
CA ASN A 116 -10.53 8.55 13.70
C ASN A 116 -10.97 9.85 13.01
N ILE A 117 -11.33 9.77 11.73
CA ILE A 117 -11.72 10.95 10.95
C ILE A 117 -12.97 11.67 11.52
N GLU A 118 -13.88 10.92 12.13
CA GLU A 118 -15.07 11.47 12.80
C GLU A 118 -14.68 12.36 13.99
N ASP A 119 -13.71 11.94 14.80
CA ASP A 119 -13.21 12.75 15.92
C ASP A 119 -12.59 14.07 15.44
N ILE A 120 -11.93 14.04 14.28
CA ILE A 120 -11.36 15.25 13.67
C ILE A 120 -12.47 16.17 13.17
N PHE A 121 -13.50 15.61 12.57
CA PHE A 121 -14.68 16.37 12.12
C PHE A 121 -15.41 17.04 13.30
N GLU A 122 -15.69 16.29 14.38
CA GLU A 122 -16.29 16.80 15.59
C GLU A 122 -15.47 17.95 16.18
N LYS A 123 -14.14 17.79 16.32
CA LYS A 123 -13.26 18.85 16.81
C LYS A 123 -13.28 20.13 15.96
N LEU A 124 -13.41 20.01 14.64
CA LEU A 124 -13.55 21.16 13.77
C LEU A 124 -14.87 21.89 14.02
N THR A 125 -15.96 21.14 14.13
CA THR A 125 -17.31 21.71 14.36
C THR A 125 -17.43 22.31 15.75
N ASP A 126 -16.89 21.69 16.79
CA ASP A 126 -16.84 22.23 18.15
C ASP A 126 -16.06 23.55 18.26
N GLN A 127 -15.09 23.75 17.37
CA GLN A 127 -14.35 25.02 17.24
C GLN A 127 -15.08 26.05 16.38
N GLY A 128 -16.32 25.78 15.98
CA GLY A 128 -17.15 26.69 15.20
C GLY A 128 -16.89 26.69 13.70
N GLN A 129 -16.10 25.71 13.21
CA GLN A 129 -15.87 25.58 11.78
C GLN A 129 -17.00 24.78 11.12
N CYS A 130 -17.21 25.01 9.81
CA CYS A 130 -18.20 24.31 9.01
C CYS A 130 -17.52 23.70 7.77
N PRO A 131 -16.91 22.50 7.88
CA PRO A 131 -16.27 21.85 6.75
C PRO A 131 -17.26 21.56 5.61
N ARG A 132 -16.92 21.99 4.39
CA ARG A 132 -17.81 21.86 3.21
C ARG A 132 -17.83 20.48 2.59
N ILE A 133 -16.78 19.70 2.82
CA ILE A 133 -16.59 18.37 2.22
C ILE A 133 -16.20 17.41 3.33
N TYR A 134 -16.95 16.32 3.46
CA TYR A 134 -16.59 15.22 4.34
C TYR A 134 -15.67 14.26 3.60
N SER A 135 -14.36 14.53 3.63
CA SER A 135 -13.31 13.65 3.16
C SER A 135 -12.07 13.83 4.03
N ASP A 136 -11.33 12.76 4.25
CA ASP A 136 -10.13 12.73 5.08
C ASP A 136 -9.20 13.89 4.73
N THR A 137 -8.81 14.00 3.46
CA THR A 137 -7.86 15.02 3.02
C THR A 137 -8.34 16.44 3.28
N TYR A 138 -9.62 16.72 3.01
CA TYR A 138 -10.16 18.05 3.23
C TYR A 138 -10.21 18.40 4.73
N LEU A 139 -10.67 17.47 5.56
CA LEU A 139 -10.73 17.65 7.00
C LEU A 139 -9.33 17.84 7.62
N LEU A 140 -8.35 17.06 7.18
CA LEU A 140 -6.95 17.19 7.62
C LEU A 140 -6.35 18.52 7.19
N LEU A 141 -6.61 18.97 5.95
CA LEU A 141 -6.18 20.28 5.46
C LEU A 141 -6.72 21.42 6.31
N GLU A 142 -8.03 21.41 6.60
CA GLU A 142 -8.65 22.47 7.43
C GLU A 142 -8.19 22.41 8.87
N PHE A 143 -8.03 21.20 9.42
CA PHE A 143 -7.53 21.00 10.79
C PHE A 143 -6.09 21.52 10.95
N MET A 144 -5.20 21.20 10.02
CA MET A 144 -3.83 21.70 10.00
C MET A 144 -3.78 23.21 9.68
N GLY A 145 -4.59 23.65 8.71
CA GLY A 145 -4.70 25.04 8.32
C GLY A 145 -5.11 25.97 9.47
N HIS A 146 -6.01 25.51 10.35
CA HIS A 146 -6.39 26.25 11.55
C HIS A 146 -5.22 26.40 12.54
N ARG A 147 -4.36 25.39 12.70
CA ARG A 147 -3.14 25.50 13.53
C ARG A 147 -2.13 26.45 12.89
N LEU A 148 -2.00 26.38 11.57
CA LEU A 148 -1.18 27.32 10.82
C LEU A 148 -1.65 28.77 10.99
N ASP A 149 -2.95 29.01 10.93
CA ASP A 149 -3.54 30.35 11.19
C ASP A 149 -3.14 30.87 12.56
N ARG A 150 -3.23 30.05 13.60
CA ARG A 150 -2.83 30.43 14.97
C ARG A 150 -1.33 30.70 15.11
N GLU A 151 -0.50 29.95 14.42
CA GLU A 151 0.95 30.17 14.42
C GLU A 151 1.30 31.51 13.75
N VAL A 152 0.66 31.80 12.61
CA VAL A 152 0.83 33.08 11.90
C VAL A 152 0.33 34.24 12.76
N GLU A 153 -0.84 34.11 13.41
CA GLU A 153 -1.41 35.15 14.28
C GLU A 153 -0.51 35.46 15.46
N ARG A 154 0.07 34.45 16.08
CA ARG A 154 1.04 34.62 17.17
C ARG A 154 2.25 35.46 16.73
N ASN A 155 2.79 35.16 15.55
CA ASN A 155 3.92 35.91 15.00
C ASN A 155 3.51 37.34 14.56
N PHE A 156 2.28 37.51 14.06
CA PHE A 156 1.71 38.83 13.75
C PHE A 156 1.66 39.75 14.98
N VAL A 157 1.14 39.23 16.09
CA VAL A 157 1.08 40.00 17.36
C VAL A 157 2.49 40.40 17.80
N LYS A 158 3.45 39.49 17.78
CA LYS A 158 4.85 39.79 18.10
C LYS A 158 5.47 40.86 17.19
N ALA A 159 5.20 40.78 15.88
CA ALA A 159 5.66 41.79 14.93
C ALA A 159 5.11 43.19 15.26
N GLN A 160 3.84 43.28 15.66
CA GLN A 160 3.23 44.54 16.12
C GLN A 160 3.86 45.06 17.40
N GLU A 161 4.11 44.20 18.39
CA GLU A 161 4.81 44.55 19.63
C GLU A 161 6.22 45.09 19.38
N LEU A 162 6.90 44.61 18.32
CA LEU A 162 8.20 45.12 17.88
C LEU A 162 8.10 46.42 17.05
N GLY A 163 6.89 46.93 16.80
CA GLY A 163 6.66 48.15 16.03
C GLY A 163 6.86 47.97 14.50
N LEU A 164 6.89 46.76 14.02
CA LEU A 164 7.03 46.48 12.59
C LEU A 164 5.78 46.89 11.81
N THR A 165 5.96 47.26 10.55
CA THR A 165 4.85 47.72 9.69
C THR A 165 4.98 47.17 8.27
N LYS A 166 3.87 47.14 7.52
CA LYS A 166 3.85 46.78 6.09
C LYS A 166 4.53 45.43 5.80
N ARG A 167 5.52 45.43 4.88
CA ARG A 167 6.25 44.23 4.48
C ARG A 167 7.09 43.62 5.60
N ASP A 168 7.59 44.44 6.52
CA ASP A 168 8.42 43.94 7.63
C ASP A 168 7.63 42.95 8.51
N ILE A 169 6.31 43.12 8.63
CA ILE A 169 5.43 42.19 9.33
C ILE A 169 5.43 40.82 8.58
N THR A 170 5.28 40.85 7.25
CA THR A 170 5.24 39.64 6.44
C THR A 170 6.58 38.89 6.53
N GLU A 171 7.69 39.60 6.37
CA GLU A 171 9.04 39.03 6.48
C GLU A 171 9.28 38.45 7.89
N TYR A 172 8.88 39.15 8.94
CA TYR A 172 8.98 38.66 10.30
C TYR A 172 8.20 37.34 10.50
N ILE A 173 6.96 37.28 10.02
CA ILE A 173 6.13 36.05 10.11
C ILE A 173 6.81 34.91 9.37
N GLU A 174 7.24 35.13 8.13
CA GLU A 174 7.87 34.11 7.30
C GLU A 174 9.21 33.61 7.88
N ASP A 175 9.96 34.48 8.58
CA ASP A 175 11.22 34.10 9.21
C ASP A 175 11.05 33.40 10.56
N ASN A 176 9.91 33.58 11.23
CA ASN A 176 9.67 33.07 12.59
C ASN A 176 8.58 32.01 12.69
N ILE A 177 7.97 31.62 11.58
CA ILE A 177 6.97 30.56 11.58
C ILE A 177 7.57 29.22 11.97
N GLN A 178 6.96 28.55 12.93
CA GLN A 178 7.41 27.25 13.44
C GLN A 178 6.52 26.12 12.95
N ILE A 179 6.86 25.57 11.80
CA ILE A 179 6.10 24.43 11.22
C ILE A 179 6.06 23.23 12.16
N SER A 180 7.11 23.01 12.95
CA SER A 180 7.15 21.94 13.97
C SER A 180 6.03 22.08 15.01
N ASN A 181 5.69 23.32 15.43
CA ASN A 181 4.56 23.56 16.34
C ASN A 181 3.23 23.25 15.68
N VAL A 182 3.07 23.63 14.41
CA VAL A 182 1.85 23.32 13.63
C VAL A 182 1.69 21.81 13.51
N LEU A 183 2.75 21.11 13.17
CA LEU A 183 2.74 19.63 13.04
C LEU A 183 2.44 18.97 14.39
N LYS A 184 3.12 19.35 15.47
CA LYS A 184 2.93 18.78 16.80
C LYS A 184 1.47 18.89 17.25
N THR A 185 0.91 20.11 17.24
CA THR A 185 -0.47 20.37 17.66
C THR A 185 -1.53 19.77 16.73
N THR A 186 -1.14 19.37 15.53
CA THR A 186 -2.00 18.64 14.59
C THR A 186 -1.96 17.15 14.85
N MET A 187 -0.74 16.58 14.83
CA MET A 187 -0.51 15.12 14.80
C MET A 187 -0.86 14.43 16.12
N GLU A 188 -0.86 15.13 17.26
CA GLU A 188 -1.29 14.57 18.55
C GLU A 188 -2.76 14.11 18.54
N HIS A 189 -3.55 14.53 17.54
CA HIS A 189 -4.94 14.16 17.36
C HIS A 189 -5.18 13.07 16.31
N PHE A 190 -4.13 12.63 15.61
CA PHE A 190 -4.24 11.70 14.49
C PHE A 190 -4.02 10.25 14.93
N ASP A 191 -4.95 9.39 14.55
CA ASP A 191 -4.85 7.93 14.65
C ASP A 191 -4.97 7.36 13.23
N GLY A 192 -3.99 6.56 12.82
CA GLY A 192 -3.95 5.97 11.49
C GLY A 192 -2.55 5.79 10.94
N GLY A 193 -2.47 5.29 9.70
CA GLY A 193 -1.22 5.20 8.95
C GLY A 193 -1.09 6.36 7.98
N TYR A 194 0.00 7.15 8.05
CA TYR A 194 0.14 8.30 7.18
C TYR A 194 1.58 8.72 6.88
N VAL A 195 1.76 9.21 5.65
CA VAL A 195 2.81 10.13 5.26
C VAL A 195 2.15 11.34 4.64
N ILE A 196 2.32 12.51 5.25
CA ILE A 196 1.73 13.76 4.80
C ILE A 196 2.84 14.70 4.37
N CYS A 197 2.71 15.24 3.16
CA CYS A 197 3.57 16.28 2.61
C CYS A 197 2.79 17.59 2.48
N GLY A 198 3.43 18.71 2.78
CA GLY A 198 2.81 20.03 2.67
C GLY A 198 3.78 21.11 2.23
N GLN A 199 3.22 22.15 1.63
CA GLN A 199 3.91 23.37 1.20
C GLN A 199 3.08 24.57 1.66
N THR A 200 3.74 25.54 2.29
CA THR A 200 3.09 26.82 2.62
C THR A 200 3.31 27.85 1.52
N GLY A 201 2.49 28.90 1.51
CA GLY A 201 2.70 30.00 0.57
C GLY A 201 3.94 30.83 0.86
N SER A 202 4.47 30.78 2.07
CA SER A 202 5.73 31.44 2.49
C SER A 202 6.98 30.66 2.09
N GLY A 203 6.83 29.39 1.66
CA GLY A 203 7.92 28.61 1.12
C GLY A 203 8.50 27.54 2.04
N GLU A 204 7.83 27.24 3.14
CA GLU A 204 8.16 26.06 3.94
C GLU A 204 7.61 24.79 3.28
N MET A 205 8.40 23.72 3.33
CA MET A 205 8.02 22.38 2.93
C MET A 205 8.16 21.44 4.13
N PHE A 206 7.26 20.48 4.25
CA PHE A 206 7.40 19.43 5.25
C PHE A 206 6.92 18.08 4.72
N SER A 207 7.49 17.02 5.28
CA SER A 207 7.01 15.66 5.12
C SER A 207 7.08 14.96 6.48
N ILE A 208 5.96 14.43 6.96
CA ILE A 208 5.86 13.78 8.25
C ILE A 208 5.33 12.36 8.11
N ARG A 209 5.93 11.43 8.86
CA ARG A 209 5.54 10.02 8.93
C ARG A 209 4.82 9.71 10.24
N ASP A 210 3.84 8.82 10.20
CA ASP A 210 3.11 8.36 11.37
C ASP A 210 4.03 7.75 12.45
N PRO A 211 3.62 7.78 13.75
CA PRO A 211 4.47 7.33 14.84
C PRO A 211 4.63 5.80 14.95
N TRP A 212 3.88 5.01 14.20
CA TRP A 212 4.03 3.55 14.10
C TRP A 212 4.85 3.14 12.86
N ALA A 213 5.20 4.12 11.98
CA ALA A 213 5.87 3.89 10.70
C ALA A 213 5.11 2.98 9.73
N ILE A 214 3.78 2.98 9.77
CA ILE A 214 2.93 2.14 8.93
C ILE A 214 3.22 2.37 7.44
N ARG A 215 3.34 3.65 7.03
CA ARG A 215 3.61 4.03 5.64
C ARG A 215 5.07 4.34 5.39
N PRO A 216 5.63 3.98 4.22
CA PRO A 216 7.03 4.27 3.88
C PRO A 216 7.21 5.72 3.42
N ALA A 217 8.33 6.34 3.81
CA ALA A 217 8.76 7.64 3.33
C ALA A 217 10.28 7.71 3.26
N PHE A 218 10.81 7.96 2.08
CA PHE A 218 12.25 8.06 1.81
C PHE A 218 12.61 9.47 1.41
N TYR A 219 13.80 9.92 1.79
CA TYR A 219 14.30 11.24 1.42
C TYR A 219 15.78 11.21 1.05
N TYR A 220 16.15 12.19 0.25
CA TYR A 220 17.53 12.55 -0.08
C TYR A 220 17.70 14.05 0.05
N LYS A 221 18.86 14.49 0.50
CA LYS A 221 19.24 15.90 0.53
C LYS A 221 20.72 16.08 0.24
N ASN A 222 21.03 17.12 -0.51
CA ASN A 222 22.37 17.66 -0.70
C ASN A 222 22.32 19.19 -0.68
N ASP A 223 23.37 19.86 -1.14
CA ASP A 223 23.45 21.32 -1.15
C ASP A 223 22.54 21.99 -2.19
N GLU A 224 22.00 21.24 -3.16
CA GLU A 224 21.18 21.75 -4.26
C GLU A 224 19.70 21.42 -4.11
N ILE A 225 19.37 20.21 -3.62
CA ILE A 225 18.00 19.71 -3.58
C ILE A 225 17.68 18.96 -2.29
N VAL A 226 16.39 19.01 -1.92
CA VAL A 226 15.76 18.13 -0.94
C VAL A 226 14.57 17.45 -1.59
N VAL A 227 14.54 16.12 -1.57
CA VAL A 227 13.47 15.33 -2.19
C VAL A 227 12.92 14.28 -1.25
N VAL A 228 11.62 14.03 -1.34
CA VAL A 228 10.92 12.98 -0.60
C VAL A 228 10.09 12.16 -1.58
N ALA A 229 10.06 10.84 -1.39
CA ALA A 229 9.21 9.94 -2.16
C ALA A 229 8.72 8.77 -1.30
N SER A 230 7.63 8.12 -1.74
CA SER A 230 7.09 6.92 -1.08
C SER A 230 7.96 5.68 -1.31
N GLU A 231 8.81 5.68 -2.33
CA GLU A 231 9.63 4.53 -2.74
C GLU A 231 11.08 4.95 -3.00
N ARG A 232 12.03 4.22 -2.44
CA ARG A 232 13.47 4.44 -2.62
C ARG A 232 13.93 4.34 -4.09
N PRO A 233 13.52 3.34 -4.90
CA PRO A 233 13.96 3.21 -6.29
C PRO A 233 13.56 4.40 -7.18
N VAL A 234 12.53 5.13 -6.79
CA VAL A 234 12.12 6.35 -7.52
C VAL A 234 13.18 7.43 -7.41
N LEU A 235 13.71 7.63 -6.19
CA LEU A 235 14.80 8.58 -5.93
C LEU A 235 16.09 8.12 -6.63
N GLN A 236 16.46 6.84 -6.49
CA GLN A 236 17.62 6.26 -7.15
C GLN A 236 17.61 6.50 -8.65
N THR A 237 16.54 6.11 -9.32
CA THR A 237 16.46 6.21 -10.80
C THR A 237 16.34 7.65 -11.29
N THR A 238 15.69 8.54 -10.52
CA THR A 238 15.43 9.92 -10.97
C THR A 238 16.65 10.82 -10.80
N PHE A 239 17.43 10.60 -9.75
CA PHE A 239 18.55 11.46 -9.37
C PHE A 239 19.90 10.75 -9.48
N ASP A 240 19.95 9.54 -10.02
CA ASP A 240 21.16 8.73 -10.19
C ASP A 240 21.91 8.53 -8.86
N LEU A 241 21.16 8.04 -7.84
CA LEU A 241 21.66 7.89 -6.47
C LEU A 241 21.95 6.43 -6.13
N GLU A 242 22.92 6.22 -5.26
CA GLU A 242 23.13 4.93 -4.62
C GLU A 242 22.09 4.67 -3.52
N CYS A 243 21.94 3.41 -3.14
CA CYS A 243 20.96 3.02 -2.12
C CYS A 243 21.25 3.66 -0.75
N GLU A 244 22.52 3.84 -0.45
CA GLU A 244 23.07 4.36 0.79
C GLU A 244 22.89 5.89 0.94
N ASP A 245 22.68 6.61 -0.15
CA ASP A 245 22.42 8.05 -0.13
C ASP A 245 21.01 8.37 0.36
N ILE A 246 20.10 7.42 0.21
CA ILE A 246 18.67 7.60 0.49
C ILE A 246 18.35 7.09 1.89
N GLN A 247 17.74 7.95 2.68
CA GLN A 247 17.36 7.66 4.04
C GLN A 247 15.84 7.53 4.18
N GLU A 248 15.40 6.80 5.19
CA GLU A 248 13.98 6.64 5.54
C GLU A 248 13.63 7.55 6.73
N LEU A 249 12.48 8.23 6.67
CA LEU A 249 11.96 8.97 7.81
C LEU A 249 11.61 8.00 8.95
N LYS A 250 12.06 8.34 10.16
CA LYS A 250 11.78 7.55 11.36
C LYS A 250 10.32 7.72 11.82
N PRO A 251 9.79 6.80 12.65
CA PRO A 251 8.44 6.94 13.21
C PRO A 251 8.24 8.29 13.91
N GLY A 252 7.17 9.01 13.56
CA GLY A 252 6.82 10.31 14.15
C GLY A 252 7.77 11.47 13.80
N GLN A 253 8.71 11.24 12.89
CA GLN A 253 9.70 12.24 12.45
C GLN A 253 9.17 13.03 11.26
N ALA A 254 9.51 14.32 11.22
CA ALA A 254 9.30 15.18 10.06
C ALA A 254 10.62 15.69 9.49
N LEU A 255 10.68 15.74 8.16
CA LEU A 255 11.64 16.54 7.42
C LEU A 255 10.98 17.90 7.15
N ILE A 256 11.57 18.98 7.65
CA ILE A 256 11.09 20.34 7.47
C ILE A 256 12.16 21.15 6.74
N VAL A 257 11.74 21.83 5.68
CA VAL A 257 12.60 22.73 4.90
C VAL A 257 12.03 24.13 4.99
N ASN A 258 12.82 25.09 5.42
CA ASN A 258 12.40 26.49 5.51
C ASN A 258 12.54 27.20 4.13
N LYS A 259 12.06 28.45 4.05
CA LYS A 259 12.13 29.27 2.82
C LYS A 259 13.55 29.54 2.30
N ARG A 260 14.60 29.30 3.12
CA ARG A 260 16.01 29.44 2.73
C ARG A 260 16.61 28.13 2.20
N GLY A 261 15.83 27.04 2.14
CA GLY A 261 16.29 25.72 1.73
C GLY A 261 16.98 24.91 2.83
N GLU A 262 17.01 25.43 4.08
CA GLU A 262 17.62 24.72 5.20
C GLU A 262 16.70 23.57 5.65
N ALA A 263 17.20 22.34 5.53
CA ALA A 263 16.50 21.12 5.86
C ALA A 263 16.86 20.61 7.26
N SER A 264 15.84 20.37 8.08
CA SER A 264 15.99 19.79 9.43
C SER A 264 15.10 18.56 9.61
N LEU A 265 15.62 17.57 10.34
CA LEU A 265 14.85 16.41 10.80
C LEU A 265 14.44 16.65 12.25
N GLN A 266 13.16 16.61 12.52
CA GLN A 266 12.62 16.88 13.84
C GLN A 266 11.69 15.76 14.30
N GLN A 267 11.84 15.29 15.55
CA GLN A 267 10.89 14.38 16.18
C GLN A 267 9.66 15.19 16.59
N ILE A 268 8.53 14.96 15.93
CA ILE A 268 7.29 15.69 16.16
C ILE A 268 6.42 14.97 17.19
N ILE A 269 6.24 13.66 17.01
CA ILE A 269 5.48 12.78 17.90
C ILE A 269 6.41 11.67 18.37
N GLU A 270 6.32 11.30 19.64
CA GLU A 270 7.07 10.18 20.19
C GLU A 270 6.77 8.90 19.43
N PRO A 271 7.80 8.14 19.05
CA PRO A 271 7.65 6.86 18.38
C PRO A 271 6.79 5.91 19.20
N LYS A 272 5.90 5.19 18.53
CA LYS A 272 5.12 4.10 19.09
C LYS A 272 5.74 2.76 18.69
N THR A 273 5.02 1.66 18.92
CA THR A 273 5.43 0.33 18.48
C THR A 273 5.65 0.35 16.97
N TYR A 274 6.87 0.01 16.53
CA TYR A 274 7.21 -0.04 15.12
C TYR A 274 6.37 -1.11 14.42
N SER A 275 5.57 -0.71 13.45
CA SER A 275 4.59 -1.56 12.78
C SER A 275 4.54 -1.28 11.28
N ALA A 276 5.71 -1.17 10.66
CA ALA A 276 5.82 -0.97 9.23
C ALA A 276 5.11 -2.10 8.47
N CYS A 277 4.29 -1.73 7.49
CA CYS A 277 3.40 -2.63 6.78
C CYS A 277 4.16 -3.71 5.99
N SER A 278 3.95 -4.98 6.31
CA SER A 278 4.52 -6.11 5.58
C SER A 278 3.92 -6.26 4.17
N PHE A 279 2.66 -5.87 3.97
CA PHE A 279 2.00 -5.95 2.67
C PHE A 279 2.57 -4.97 1.65
N GLU A 280 3.13 -3.84 2.10
CA GLU A 280 3.94 -2.96 1.25
C GLU A 280 5.12 -3.74 0.61
N ARG A 281 5.74 -4.65 1.34
CA ARG A 281 6.88 -5.45 0.88
C ARG A 281 6.44 -6.59 -0.02
N ILE A 282 5.32 -7.25 0.31
CA ILE A 282 4.77 -8.36 -0.46
C ILE A 282 4.27 -7.88 -1.83
N TYR A 283 3.51 -6.78 -1.87
CA TYR A 283 2.72 -6.40 -3.05
C TYR A 283 2.97 -4.98 -3.57
N PHE A 284 2.76 -3.92 -2.75
CA PHE A 284 2.62 -2.55 -3.25
C PHE A 284 3.92 -1.92 -3.74
N SER A 285 5.01 -2.12 -3.02
CA SER A 285 6.29 -1.51 -3.35
C SER A 285 6.96 -2.17 -4.54
N ARG A 286 7.82 -1.41 -5.23
CA ARG A 286 8.52 -1.90 -6.41
C ARG A 286 9.47 -3.05 -6.09
N GLY A 287 9.34 -4.13 -6.86
CA GLY A 287 10.26 -5.28 -6.78
C GLY A 287 11.70 -4.99 -7.23
N SER A 288 11.95 -3.83 -7.84
CA SER A 288 13.30 -3.38 -8.18
C SER A 288 14.08 -2.77 -7.01
N ASP A 289 13.45 -2.59 -5.85
CA ASP A 289 14.16 -2.25 -4.61
C ASP A 289 15.01 -3.42 -4.15
N ARG A 290 16.29 -3.18 -3.81
CA ARG A 290 17.26 -4.20 -3.40
C ARG A 290 16.76 -5.09 -2.25
N ASP A 291 16.16 -4.47 -1.24
CA ASP A 291 15.74 -5.19 -0.04
C ASP A 291 14.43 -5.92 -0.29
N ILE A 292 13.48 -5.30 -1.02
CA ILE A 292 12.21 -5.91 -1.40
C ILE A 292 12.44 -7.13 -2.30
N TYR A 293 13.36 -7.05 -3.24
CA TYR A 293 13.73 -8.17 -4.09
C TYR A 293 14.16 -9.38 -3.26
N LYS A 294 15.10 -9.17 -2.33
CA LYS A 294 15.60 -10.23 -1.42
C LYS A 294 14.52 -10.78 -0.50
N GLU A 295 13.64 -9.91 0.02
CA GLU A 295 12.53 -10.31 0.88
C GLU A 295 11.52 -11.17 0.12
N ARG A 296 11.14 -10.79 -1.11
CA ARG A 296 10.24 -11.58 -1.97
C ARG A 296 10.86 -12.91 -2.36
N GLU A 297 12.16 -12.95 -2.67
CA GLU A 297 12.88 -14.20 -2.90
C GLU A 297 12.81 -15.12 -1.67
N LYS A 298 13.08 -14.58 -0.47
CA LYS A 298 12.97 -15.34 0.78
C LYS A 298 11.55 -15.83 1.05
N LEU A 299 10.51 -15.05 0.73
CA LEU A 299 9.13 -15.52 0.86
C LEU A 299 8.90 -16.81 0.05
N GLY A 300 9.41 -16.88 -1.17
CA GLY A 300 9.35 -18.08 -1.98
C GLY A 300 10.12 -19.26 -1.37
N GLN A 301 11.34 -19.00 -0.86
CA GLN A 301 12.13 -20.03 -0.20
C GLN A 301 11.45 -20.62 1.04
N GLN A 302 10.79 -19.78 1.86
CA GLN A 302 10.05 -20.22 3.06
C GLN A 302 8.86 -21.14 2.74
N LEU A 303 8.39 -21.17 1.51
CA LEU A 303 7.29 -22.02 1.04
C LEU A 303 7.74 -23.41 0.57
N THR A 304 9.03 -23.64 0.39
CA THR A 304 9.58 -24.83 -0.25
C THR A 304 9.06 -26.13 0.37
N GLU A 305 9.17 -26.31 1.68
CA GLU A 305 8.77 -27.55 2.35
C GLU A 305 7.27 -27.81 2.20
N ARG A 306 6.44 -26.80 2.42
CA ARG A 306 4.97 -26.91 2.29
C ARG A 306 4.53 -27.28 0.87
N VAL A 307 5.23 -26.75 -0.14
CA VAL A 307 4.93 -27.06 -1.53
C VAL A 307 5.41 -28.47 -1.89
N LEU A 308 6.58 -28.91 -1.38
CA LEU A 308 7.05 -30.29 -1.51
C LEU A 308 6.07 -31.29 -0.90
N GLU A 309 5.56 -31.01 0.29
CA GLU A 309 4.50 -31.81 0.93
C GLU A 309 3.24 -31.88 0.04
N ALA A 310 2.78 -30.73 -0.48
CA ALA A 310 1.59 -30.66 -1.32
C ALA A 310 1.71 -31.47 -2.62
N VAL A 311 2.91 -31.66 -3.16
CA VAL A 311 3.16 -32.52 -4.33
C VAL A 311 3.68 -33.91 -3.95
N ASN A 312 3.61 -34.30 -2.67
CA ASN A 312 4.12 -35.57 -2.13
C ASN A 312 5.59 -35.82 -2.48
N TYR A 313 6.41 -34.77 -2.48
CA TYR A 313 7.84 -34.81 -2.85
C TYR A 313 8.13 -35.33 -4.26
N ASP A 314 7.15 -35.38 -5.15
CA ASP A 314 7.30 -35.78 -6.56
C ASP A 314 7.83 -34.60 -7.39
N THR A 315 9.13 -34.35 -7.31
CA THR A 315 9.77 -33.27 -8.07
C THR A 315 9.92 -33.57 -9.56
N THR A 316 9.83 -34.84 -9.95
CA THR A 316 9.95 -35.30 -11.35
C THR A 316 8.71 -34.90 -12.17
N HIS A 317 7.53 -35.08 -11.58
CA HIS A 317 6.25 -34.76 -12.21
C HIS A 317 5.64 -33.50 -11.59
N THR A 318 6.47 -32.49 -11.35
CA THR A 318 6.00 -31.19 -10.85
C THR A 318 6.58 -30.08 -11.70
N VAL A 319 5.70 -29.21 -12.19
CA VAL A 319 6.04 -27.98 -12.91
C VAL A 319 5.73 -26.79 -12.03
N LEU A 320 6.72 -25.94 -11.79
CA LEU A 320 6.59 -24.70 -11.04
C LEU A 320 6.35 -23.54 -12.00
N SER A 321 5.40 -22.68 -11.68
CA SER A 321 5.09 -21.46 -12.43
C SER A 321 4.58 -20.34 -11.50
N PHE A 322 4.20 -19.20 -12.06
CA PHE A 322 3.74 -18.04 -11.30
C PHE A 322 2.67 -17.23 -12.03
N ILE A 323 1.92 -16.44 -11.28
CA ILE A 323 1.01 -15.44 -11.83
C ILE A 323 1.76 -14.13 -12.06
N PRO A 324 1.88 -13.68 -13.31
CA PRO A 324 2.56 -12.40 -13.59
C PRO A 324 1.79 -11.21 -12.98
N ASN A 325 2.48 -10.15 -12.45
CA ASN A 325 3.94 -9.94 -12.49
C ASN A 325 4.57 -9.98 -11.09
N THR A 326 3.83 -9.66 -10.01
CA THR A 326 4.38 -9.40 -8.66
C THR A 326 4.98 -10.65 -8.03
N ALA A 327 4.41 -11.82 -8.32
CA ALA A 327 4.85 -13.10 -7.77
C ALA A 327 6.16 -13.63 -8.37
N GLU A 328 6.69 -13.02 -9.45
CA GLU A 328 7.86 -13.55 -10.18
C GLU A 328 9.09 -13.73 -9.29
N VAL A 329 9.39 -12.77 -8.40
CA VAL A 329 10.56 -12.86 -7.52
C VAL A 329 10.38 -13.96 -6.46
N ALA A 330 9.17 -14.12 -5.92
CA ALA A 330 8.87 -15.21 -5.00
C ALA A 330 8.96 -16.59 -5.71
N PHE A 331 8.60 -16.66 -6.99
CA PHE A 331 8.80 -17.85 -7.81
C PHE A 331 10.28 -18.21 -7.94
N TYR A 332 11.17 -17.24 -8.16
CA TYR A 332 12.61 -17.53 -8.15
C TYR A 332 13.07 -18.07 -6.80
N GLY A 333 12.58 -17.51 -5.71
CA GLY A 333 12.88 -18.03 -4.38
C GLY A 333 12.42 -19.48 -4.17
N LEU A 334 11.20 -19.81 -4.59
CA LEU A 334 10.66 -21.16 -4.53
C LEU A 334 11.49 -22.15 -5.39
N THR A 335 11.87 -21.73 -6.60
CA THR A 335 12.74 -22.54 -7.47
C THR A 335 14.12 -22.77 -6.88
N HIS A 336 14.71 -21.77 -6.23
CA HIS A 336 15.98 -21.94 -5.51
C HIS A 336 15.84 -22.94 -4.35
N GLY A 337 14.79 -22.84 -3.55
CA GLY A 337 14.53 -23.78 -2.45
C GLY A 337 14.35 -25.23 -2.94
N PHE A 338 13.59 -25.44 -4.02
CA PHE A 338 13.46 -26.74 -4.65
C PHE A 338 14.79 -27.28 -5.16
N LYS A 339 15.61 -26.43 -5.79
CA LYS A 339 16.94 -26.80 -6.26
C LYS A 339 17.84 -27.24 -5.12
N GLU A 340 17.90 -26.48 -4.04
CA GLU A 340 18.69 -26.82 -2.85
C GLU A 340 18.24 -28.17 -2.25
N TRP A 341 16.94 -28.39 -2.17
CA TRP A 341 16.39 -29.67 -1.69
C TRP A 341 16.79 -30.83 -2.59
N ILE A 342 16.64 -30.69 -3.93
CA ILE A 342 17.03 -31.73 -4.90
C ILE A 342 18.55 -32.00 -4.84
N ASP A 343 19.36 -30.95 -4.78
CA ASP A 343 20.83 -31.11 -4.74
C ASP A 343 21.29 -31.84 -3.46
N LYS A 344 20.64 -31.58 -2.32
CA LYS A 344 20.86 -32.34 -1.08
C LYS A 344 20.51 -33.81 -1.26
N ARG A 345 19.37 -34.10 -1.87
CA ARG A 345 18.94 -35.51 -2.18
C ARG A 345 19.88 -36.19 -3.13
N LYS A 346 20.41 -35.51 -4.17
CA LYS A 346 21.43 -36.07 -5.07
C LYS A 346 22.68 -36.47 -4.31
N VAL A 347 23.18 -35.64 -3.40
CA VAL A 347 24.33 -35.97 -2.57
C VAL A 347 24.05 -37.22 -1.73
N GLU A 348 22.90 -37.32 -1.07
CA GLU A 348 22.49 -38.49 -0.30
C GLU A 348 22.45 -39.75 -1.17
N GLN A 349 21.87 -39.67 -2.37
CA GLN A 349 21.79 -40.80 -3.33
C GLN A 349 23.16 -41.20 -3.83
N ILE A 350 24.05 -40.27 -4.20
CA ILE A 350 25.39 -40.56 -4.64
C ILE A 350 26.21 -41.26 -3.53
N VAL A 351 26.11 -40.75 -2.29
CA VAL A 351 26.78 -41.39 -1.15
C VAL A 351 26.26 -42.80 -0.89
N ALA A 352 24.97 -43.04 -1.08
CA ALA A 352 24.33 -44.35 -0.92
C ALA A 352 24.79 -45.39 -1.96
N LEU A 353 25.32 -44.95 -3.12
CA LEU A 353 25.89 -45.86 -4.13
C LEU A 353 27.19 -46.58 -3.68
N GLY A 354 27.83 -46.09 -2.61
CA GLY A 354 29.03 -46.70 -2.02
C GLY A 354 30.32 -46.40 -2.80
N SER A 355 31.31 -47.35 -2.72
CA SER A 355 32.70 -47.08 -3.13
C SER A 355 32.95 -47.16 -4.65
N ASN A 356 32.09 -47.81 -5.43
CA ASN A 356 32.26 -47.99 -6.88
C ASN A 356 30.96 -47.76 -7.65
N PRO A 357 30.43 -46.55 -7.68
CA PRO A 357 29.23 -46.23 -8.45
C PRO A 357 29.53 -46.33 -9.96
N SER A 358 28.55 -46.77 -10.76
CA SER A 358 28.66 -46.68 -12.21
C SER A 358 28.48 -45.22 -12.67
N GLU A 359 29.13 -44.87 -13.77
CA GLU A 359 28.97 -43.55 -14.39
C GLU A 359 27.50 -43.28 -14.76
N GLU A 360 26.80 -44.32 -15.22
CA GLU A 360 25.38 -44.26 -15.59
C GLU A 360 24.50 -43.94 -14.37
N ASP A 361 24.73 -44.60 -13.22
CA ASP A 361 23.97 -44.31 -11.99
C ASP A 361 24.17 -42.86 -11.51
N ILE A 362 25.42 -42.39 -11.55
CA ILE A 362 25.73 -40.98 -11.21
C ILE A 362 25.02 -40.03 -12.19
N HIS A 363 25.09 -40.34 -13.50
CA HIS A 363 24.43 -39.54 -14.52
C HIS A 363 22.92 -39.46 -14.33
N GLN A 364 22.25 -40.54 -13.98
CA GLN A 364 20.79 -40.55 -13.70
C GLN A 364 20.45 -39.69 -12.49
N ILE A 365 21.26 -39.72 -11.43
CA ILE A 365 21.04 -38.85 -10.26
C ILE A 365 21.25 -37.37 -10.62
N LEU A 366 22.32 -37.05 -11.36
CA LEU A 366 22.61 -35.67 -11.75
C LEU A 366 21.59 -35.07 -12.71
N LYS A 367 20.90 -35.88 -13.52
CA LYS A 367 19.81 -35.42 -14.41
C LYS A 367 18.55 -34.97 -13.66
N GLN A 368 18.37 -35.37 -12.39
CA GLN A 368 17.24 -34.88 -11.60
C GLN A 368 17.30 -33.36 -11.52
N GLY A 369 16.19 -32.72 -11.72
CA GLY A 369 16.10 -31.25 -11.72
C GLY A 369 14.69 -30.76 -11.51
N ILE A 370 14.55 -29.45 -11.45
CA ILE A 370 13.26 -28.79 -11.40
C ILE A 370 12.76 -28.51 -12.82
N ARG A 371 11.44 -28.54 -12.98
CA ARG A 371 10.76 -28.04 -14.18
C ARG A 371 10.10 -26.71 -13.80
N ALA A 372 10.66 -25.61 -14.28
CA ALA A 372 10.22 -24.26 -14.00
C ALA A 372 9.84 -23.58 -15.32
N GLU A 373 8.55 -23.36 -15.54
CA GLU A 373 8.00 -22.92 -16.82
C GLU A 373 7.11 -21.69 -16.64
N LYS A 374 7.10 -20.80 -17.60
CA LYS A 374 6.14 -19.70 -17.65
C LYS A 374 4.84 -20.19 -18.27
N VAL A 375 3.95 -20.72 -17.44
CA VAL A 375 2.67 -21.28 -17.90
C VAL A 375 1.63 -20.17 -18.12
N ALA A 376 1.53 -19.20 -17.20
CA ALA A 376 0.57 -18.11 -17.29
C ALA A 376 1.19 -16.83 -17.86
N TRP A 377 0.47 -16.19 -18.79
CA TRP A 377 0.84 -14.93 -19.42
C TRP A 377 -0.24 -13.90 -19.18
N LYS A 378 0.15 -12.70 -18.82
CA LYS A 378 -0.78 -11.57 -18.67
C LYS A 378 -0.73 -10.69 -19.92
N ASP A 379 -1.87 -10.45 -20.57
CA ASP A 379 -1.95 -9.47 -21.65
C ASP A 379 -1.78 -8.06 -21.05
N ILE A 380 -0.69 -7.40 -21.45
CA ILE A 380 -0.29 -6.08 -20.95
C ILE A 380 -1.34 -5.00 -21.29
N LYS A 381 -2.17 -5.20 -22.31
CA LYS A 381 -3.19 -4.25 -22.74
C LYS A 381 -4.44 -4.24 -21.87
N LEU A 382 -4.68 -5.30 -21.12
CA LEU A 382 -5.87 -5.44 -20.28
C LEU A 382 -5.49 -5.34 -18.79
N ARG A 383 -5.83 -4.21 -18.14
CA ARG A 383 -5.63 -4.02 -16.69
C ARG A 383 -6.95 -4.18 -15.97
N THR A 384 -7.12 -5.30 -15.28
CA THR A 384 -8.35 -5.72 -14.59
C THR A 384 -8.75 -4.87 -13.38
N PHE A 385 -7.83 -4.08 -12.83
CA PHE A 385 -8.10 -3.30 -11.61
C PHE A 385 -8.86 -1.99 -11.82
N ILE A 386 -9.18 -1.61 -13.06
CA ILE A 386 -9.63 -0.25 -13.40
C ILE A 386 -11.02 -0.22 -14.05
N THR A 387 -11.77 -1.31 -14.04
CA THR A 387 -13.14 -1.33 -14.55
C THR A 387 -14.14 -1.42 -13.41
N GLU A 388 -15.08 -0.48 -13.39
CA GLU A 388 -16.20 -0.45 -12.46
C GLU A 388 -17.19 -1.59 -12.72
N GLY A 389 -17.67 -2.24 -11.65
CA GLY A 389 -18.85 -3.06 -11.65
C GLY A 389 -18.82 -4.33 -12.52
N ASN A 390 -19.94 -4.64 -13.15
CA ASN A 390 -20.25 -5.89 -13.86
C ASN A 390 -19.34 -6.23 -15.06
N SER A 391 -18.56 -5.28 -15.57
CA SER A 391 -17.60 -5.54 -16.66
C SER A 391 -16.28 -6.19 -16.21
N ARG A 392 -16.04 -6.31 -14.89
CA ARG A 392 -14.83 -6.96 -14.34
C ARG A 392 -14.79 -8.46 -14.65
N ASN A 393 -15.92 -9.14 -14.62
CA ASN A 393 -15.98 -10.58 -14.78
C ASN A 393 -15.72 -11.01 -16.24
N ASP A 394 -16.26 -10.29 -17.22
CA ASP A 394 -16.00 -10.57 -18.64
C ASP A 394 -14.55 -10.27 -19.03
N LEU A 395 -13.96 -9.21 -18.47
CA LEU A 395 -12.56 -8.85 -18.71
C LEU A 395 -11.60 -9.82 -18.03
N ALA A 396 -11.93 -10.34 -16.84
CA ALA A 396 -11.08 -11.27 -16.11
C ALA A 396 -10.81 -12.56 -16.89
N SER A 397 -11.78 -13.05 -17.66
CA SER A 397 -11.66 -14.27 -18.46
C SER A 397 -10.70 -14.15 -19.66
N HIS A 398 -10.34 -12.91 -20.06
CA HIS A 398 -9.50 -12.65 -21.23
C HIS A 398 -8.14 -12.02 -20.90
N VAL A 399 -7.80 -11.89 -19.62
CA VAL A 399 -6.56 -11.21 -19.18
C VAL A 399 -5.34 -12.11 -19.23
N TYR A 400 -5.56 -13.43 -19.12
CA TYR A 400 -4.47 -14.40 -19.05
C TYR A 400 -4.55 -15.39 -20.19
N ASP A 401 -3.38 -15.68 -20.77
CA ASP A 401 -3.13 -16.77 -21.70
C ASP A 401 -2.28 -17.85 -21.04
N ILE A 402 -2.23 -19.05 -21.66
CA ILE A 402 -1.42 -20.17 -21.19
C ILE A 402 -0.48 -20.69 -22.28
N THR A 403 0.68 -21.19 -21.84
CA THR A 403 1.58 -21.96 -22.70
C THR A 403 1.09 -23.40 -22.73
N TYR A 404 0.55 -23.83 -23.88
CA TYR A 404 0.20 -25.23 -24.10
C TYR A 404 1.46 -26.11 -24.16
N GLU A 405 1.31 -27.41 -23.88
CA GLU A 405 2.40 -28.41 -23.88
C GLU A 405 3.52 -28.16 -22.83
N SER A 406 3.29 -27.21 -21.90
CA SER A 406 4.22 -26.95 -20.80
C SER A 406 4.19 -28.03 -19.71
N ILE A 407 3.15 -28.86 -19.67
CA ILE A 407 2.97 -29.97 -18.73
C ILE A 407 2.55 -31.27 -19.47
N GLU A 408 2.80 -32.42 -18.87
CA GLU A 408 2.25 -33.70 -19.31
C GLU A 408 0.85 -33.89 -18.70
N PRO A 409 -0.23 -33.91 -19.54
CA PRO A 409 -1.61 -34.03 -19.03
C PRO A 409 -1.80 -35.27 -18.15
N TYR A 410 -2.58 -35.16 -17.09
CA TYR A 410 -2.94 -36.19 -16.12
C TYR A 410 -1.79 -36.80 -15.33
N LYS A 411 -0.56 -36.35 -15.56
CA LYS A 411 0.66 -36.88 -14.95
C LYS A 411 1.34 -35.84 -14.06
N ASP A 412 1.47 -34.62 -14.56
CA ASP A 412 2.19 -33.55 -13.87
C ASP A 412 1.32 -32.83 -12.85
N ASN A 413 1.89 -32.54 -11.69
CA ASN A 413 1.39 -31.52 -10.78
C ASN A 413 1.78 -30.12 -11.30
N LEU A 414 0.85 -29.18 -11.28
CA LEU A 414 1.10 -27.81 -11.66
C LEU A 414 1.05 -26.92 -10.42
N VAL A 415 2.19 -26.36 -10.04
CA VAL A 415 2.33 -25.44 -8.91
C VAL A 415 2.39 -24.02 -9.44
N ILE A 416 1.46 -23.17 -9.00
CA ILE A 416 1.38 -21.76 -9.42
C ILE A 416 1.48 -20.88 -8.18
N ILE A 417 2.53 -20.07 -8.09
CA ILE A 417 2.68 -19.08 -7.00
C ILE A 417 2.08 -17.74 -7.39
N ASP A 418 1.33 -17.17 -6.46
CA ASP A 418 0.81 -15.78 -6.52
C ASP A 418 1.34 -14.97 -5.33
N ASP A 419 1.26 -13.65 -5.39
CA ASP A 419 1.70 -12.78 -4.29
C ASP A 419 0.74 -12.86 -3.08
N SER A 420 -0.57 -12.86 -3.33
CA SER A 420 -1.59 -12.94 -2.30
C SER A 420 -2.96 -13.34 -2.84
N ILE A 421 -3.76 -13.98 -2.00
CA ILE A 421 -5.15 -14.34 -2.31
C ILE A 421 -6.08 -13.60 -1.36
N VAL A 422 -6.78 -12.59 -1.87
CA VAL A 422 -7.71 -11.75 -1.08
C VAL A 422 -9.15 -12.18 -1.31
N ARG A 423 -9.73 -11.79 -2.44
CA ARG A 423 -11.12 -12.10 -2.82
C ARG A 423 -11.26 -13.45 -3.53
N GLY A 424 -10.22 -13.88 -4.19
CA GLY A 424 -10.19 -15.08 -5.00
C GLY A 424 -10.95 -14.97 -6.33
N THR A 425 -11.45 -13.79 -6.70
CA THR A 425 -12.23 -13.61 -7.92
C THR A 425 -11.43 -13.93 -9.18
N THR A 426 -10.24 -13.36 -9.31
CA THR A 426 -9.34 -13.64 -10.45
C THR A 426 -8.98 -15.13 -10.53
N LEU A 427 -8.76 -15.75 -9.37
CA LEU A 427 -8.46 -17.18 -9.29
C LEU A 427 -9.64 -18.01 -9.80
N LYS A 428 -10.86 -17.72 -9.36
CA LYS A 428 -12.07 -18.42 -9.75
C LYS A 428 -12.45 -18.18 -11.21
N GLU A 429 -12.56 -16.91 -11.62
CA GLU A 429 -13.15 -16.53 -12.91
C GLU A 429 -12.18 -16.66 -14.09
N SER A 430 -10.87 -16.72 -13.82
CA SER A 430 -9.86 -16.76 -14.88
C SER A 430 -8.84 -17.88 -14.69
N ILE A 431 -8.01 -17.82 -13.64
CA ILE A 431 -6.82 -18.64 -13.52
C ILE A 431 -7.15 -20.15 -13.49
N LEU A 432 -8.06 -20.59 -12.62
CA LEU A 432 -8.40 -22.00 -12.52
C LEU A 432 -9.01 -22.55 -13.81
N HIS A 433 -9.83 -21.75 -14.50
CA HIS A 433 -10.41 -22.17 -15.80
C HIS A 433 -9.37 -22.41 -16.88
N ILE A 434 -8.38 -21.50 -17.00
CA ILE A 434 -7.34 -21.67 -18.04
C ILE A 434 -6.38 -22.78 -17.69
N LEU A 435 -6.02 -22.95 -16.41
CA LEU A 435 -5.12 -24.02 -15.98
C LEU A 435 -5.75 -25.41 -16.10
N ASP A 436 -7.06 -25.55 -15.88
CA ASP A 436 -7.79 -26.82 -16.04
C ASP A 436 -7.73 -27.35 -17.49
N ARG A 437 -7.59 -26.48 -18.50
CA ARG A 437 -7.43 -26.85 -19.92
C ARG A 437 -6.14 -27.61 -20.22
N LEU A 438 -5.15 -27.52 -19.35
CA LEU A 438 -3.90 -28.28 -19.46
C LEU A 438 -4.04 -29.70 -18.91
N HIS A 439 -5.15 -30.01 -18.25
CA HIS A 439 -5.43 -31.30 -17.61
C HIS A 439 -4.33 -31.78 -16.67
N PRO A 440 -3.82 -30.96 -15.74
CA PRO A 440 -2.82 -31.43 -14.80
C PRO A 440 -3.40 -32.51 -13.87
N LYS A 441 -2.52 -33.36 -13.32
CA LYS A 441 -2.89 -34.33 -12.27
C LYS A 441 -3.47 -33.61 -11.05
N LYS A 442 -2.88 -32.46 -10.69
CA LYS A 442 -3.26 -31.61 -9.56
C LYS A 442 -2.77 -30.18 -9.81
N ILE A 443 -3.55 -29.20 -9.37
CA ILE A 443 -3.13 -27.80 -9.31
C ILE A 443 -2.88 -27.42 -7.85
N VAL A 444 -1.69 -26.89 -7.56
CA VAL A 444 -1.34 -26.32 -6.27
C VAL A 444 -1.18 -24.82 -6.43
N ILE A 445 -2.11 -24.06 -5.87
CA ILE A 445 -2.03 -22.58 -5.84
C ILE A 445 -1.31 -22.19 -4.55
N VAL A 446 -0.25 -21.41 -4.70
CA VAL A 446 0.63 -21.01 -3.61
C VAL A 446 0.55 -19.50 -3.42
N SER A 447 0.29 -19.04 -2.21
CA SER A 447 0.32 -17.62 -1.85
C SER A 447 1.60 -17.29 -1.09
N SER A 448 2.37 -16.30 -1.56
CA SER A 448 3.55 -15.82 -0.83
C SER A 448 3.20 -15.01 0.42
N ALA A 449 1.92 -14.62 0.56
CA ALA A 449 1.35 -14.03 1.77
C ALA A 449 0.60 -15.09 2.61
N PRO A 450 0.51 -14.92 3.94
CA PRO A 450 -0.40 -15.68 4.79
C PRO A 450 -1.88 -15.44 4.43
N GLN A 451 -2.79 -16.22 5.02
CA GLN A 451 -4.23 -15.99 4.88
C GLN A 451 -4.61 -14.58 5.35
N ILE A 452 -5.20 -13.77 4.45
CA ILE A 452 -5.72 -12.44 4.78
C ILE A 452 -7.08 -12.62 5.47
N ARG A 453 -7.07 -12.42 6.78
CA ARG A 453 -8.22 -12.67 7.69
C ARG A 453 -8.94 -11.40 8.12
N PHE A 454 -8.21 -10.27 8.16
CA PHE A 454 -8.71 -9.01 8.73
C PHE A 454 -8.55 -7.85 7.75
N PRO A 455 -9.51 -6.89 7.75
CA PRO A 455 -9.47 -5.71 6.89
C PRO A 455 -8.26 -4.80 7.14
N ASP A 456 -7.96 -3.96 6.17
CA ASP A 456 -7.05 -2.83 6.35
C ASP A 456 -7.83 -1.53 6.63
N TYR A 457 -7.27 -0.73 7.55
CA TYR A 457 -7.79 0.60 7.89
C TYR A 457 -6.77 1.72 7.68
N TYR A 458 -5.65 1.41 7.06
CA TYR A 458 -4.53 2.35 6.88
C TYR A 458 -4.26 2.72 5.42
N GLY A 459 -5.23 2.47 4.52
CA GLY A 459 -5.21 2.95 3.14
C GLY A 459 -4.84 1.90 2.09
N ILE A 460 -5.09 0.62 2.37
CA ILE A 460 -5.17 -0.43 1.36
C ILE A 460 -6.65 -0.73 1.10
N ASP A 461 -7.02 -0.96 -0.17
CA ASP A 461 -8.42 -1.22 -0.57
C ASP A 461 -8.91 -2.61 -0.14
N MET A 462 -8.97 -2.84 1.16
CA MET A 462 -9.46 -4.07 1.78
C MET A 462 -10.30 -3.77 3.04
N PRO A 463 -11.35 -2.92 2.99
CA PRO A 463 -12.06 -2.51 4.20
C PRO A 463 -13.16 -3.48 4.64
N ARG A 464 -13.57 -4.45 3.80
CA ARG A 464 -14.75 -5.29 4.02
C ARG A 464 -14.38 -6.76 4.19
N PRO A 465 -14.59 -7.35 5.38
CA PRO A 465 -14.24 -8.74 5.62
C PRO A 465 -15.04 -9.72 4.76
N GLU A 466 -16.31 -9.43 4.43
CA GLU A 466 -17.17 -10.28 3.59
C GLU A 466 -16.67 -10.46 2.15
N GLU A 467 -15.75 -9.62 1.70
CA GLU A 467 -15.11 -9.77 0.40
C GLU A 467 -13.96 -10.79 0.42
N PHE A 468 -13.43 -11.13 1.58
CA PHE A 468 -12.28 -12.05 1.70
C PHE A 468 -12.70 -13.50 1.58
N CYS A 469 -11.99 -14.25 0.73
CA CYS A 469 -12.26 -15.69 0.58
C CYS A 469 -12.07 -16.44 1.91
N VAL A 470 -11.09 -16.05 2.73
CA VAL A 470 -10.83 -16.64 4.05
C VAL A 470 -11.99 -16.40 5.01
N PHE A 471 -12.52 -15.18 5.07
CA PHE A 471 -13.67 -14.85 5.93
C PHE A 471 -14.91 -15.62 5.49
N ARG A 472 -15.23 -15.60 4.18
CA ARG A 472 -16.37 -16.36 3.63
C ARG A 472 -16.27 -17.84 3.94
N ALA A 473 -15.10 -18.44 3.72
CA ALA A 473 -14.88 -19.85 4.03
C ALA A 473 -15.10 -20.15 5.52
N THR A 474 -14.62 -19.27 6.41
CA THR A 474 -14.81 -19.42 7.85
C THR A 474 -16.29 -19.34 8.25
N ILE A 475 -17.06 -18.40 7.68
CA ILE A 475 -18.50 -18.26 7.92
C ILE A 475 -19.26 -19.51 7.44
N GLU A 476 -18.93 -20.05 6.25
CA GLU A 476 -19.53 -21.28 5.75
C GLU A 476 -19.22 -22.49 6.67
N LEU A 477 -17.99 -22.64 7.13
CA LEU A 477 -17.63 -23.68 8.10
C LEU A 477 -18.39 -23.57 9.43
N ILE A 478 -18.60 -22.35 9.93
CA ILE A 478 -19.41 -22.09 11.13
C ILE A 478 -20.86 -22.57 10.90
N ARG A 479 -21.46 -22.24 9.75
CA ARG A 479 -22.82 -22.66 9.39
C ARG A 479 -22.94 -24.18 9.23
N GLU A 480 -22.02 -24.80 8.50
CA GLU A 480 -22.01 -26.25 8.28
C GLU A 480 -21.87 -27.06 9.58
N ARG A 481 -21.20 -26.49 10.58
CA ARG A 481 -21.03 -27.13 11.91
C ARG A 481 -22.10 -26.72 12.92
N ASN A 482 -23.11 -25.97 12.51
CA ASN A 482 -24.18 -25.44 13.38
C ASN A 482 -23.63 -24.66 14.59
N MET A 483 -22.61 -23.80 14.32
CA MET A 483 -21.92 -23.01 15.34
C MET A 483 -22.32 -21.52 15.31
N GLU A 484 -23.49 -21.18 14.78
CA GLU A 484 -23.93 -19.78 14.60
C GLU A 484 -23.97 -18.99 15.90
N ASN A 485 -24.14 -19.66 17.05
CA ASN A 485 -24.02 -19.03 18.37
C ASN A 485 -22.68 -18.33 18.56
N LEU A 486 -21.59 -18.85 17.97
CA LEU A 486 -20.27 -18.22 18.03
C LEU A 486 -20.30 -16.82 17.40
N LEU A 487 -21.02 -16.64 16.30
CA LEU A 487 -21.14 -15.32 15.65
C LEU A 487 -21.84 -14.32 16.55
N HIS A 488 -22.90 -14.77 17.27
CA HIS A 488 -23.59 -13.92 18.23
C HIS A 488 -22.71 -13.58 19.45
N GLU A 489 -21.98 -14.55 19.99
CA GLU A 489 -21.03 -14.32 21.09
C GLU A 489 -19.96 -13.30 20.71
N VAL A 490 -19.39 -13.43 19.50
CA VAL A 490 -18.39 -12.48 18.97
C VAL A 490 -19.00 -11.10 18.75
N TYR A 491 -20.23 -11.02 18.23
CA TYR A 491 -20.97 -9.76 18.07
C TYR A 491 -21.11 -9.02 19.42
N GLU A 492 -21.58 -9.71 20.46
CA GLU A 492 -21.72 -9.11 21.80
C GLU A 492 -20.36 -8.73 22.42
N ALA A 493 -19.31 -9.52 22.16
CA ALA A 493 -17.95 -9.17 22.58
C ALA A 493 -17.43 -7.91 21.85
N CYS A 494 -17.65 -7.82 20.55
CA CYS A 494 -17.27 -6.62 19.77
C CYS A 494 -17.99 -5.36 20.26
N LYS A 495 -19.29 -5.45 20.59
CA LYS A 495 -20.04 -4.31 21.15
C LYS A 495 -19.44 -3.83 22.48
N LYS A 496 -19.03 -4.76 23.35
CA LYS A 496 -18.35 -4.42 24.62
C LYS A 496 -17.02 -3.72 24.36
N GLU A 497 -16.24 -4.17 23.39
CA GLU A 497 -14.97 -3.51 23.03
C GLU A 497 -15.19 -2.10 22.48
N VAL A 498 -16.13 -1.94 21.56
CA VAL A 498 -16.44 -0.63 20.97
C VAL A 498 -17.02 0.36 22.01
N ALA A 499 -17.75 -0.12 23.00
CA ALA A 499 -18.32 0.71 24.07
C ALA A 499 -17.28 1.23 25.09
N LYS A 500 -16.05 0.70 25.10
CA LYS A 500 -14.99 1.17 26.01
C LYS A 500 -14.64 2.64 25.76
N PRO A 501 -14.34 3.41 26.80
CA PRO A 501 -13.86 4.79 26.67
C PRO A 501 -12.63 4.92 25.77
N LYS A 502 -12.45 6.10 25.16
CA LYS A 502 -11.23 6.40 24.40
C LYS A 502 -10.01 6.37 25.33
N GLY A 503 -8.95 5.70 24.88
CA GLY A 503 -7.71 5.50 25.65
C GLY A 503 -7.61 4.19 26.43
N GLU A 504 -8.70 3.43 26.56
CA GLU A 504 -8.63 2.08 27.09
C GLU A 504 -8.12 1.08 26.05
N HIS A 505 -7.46 0.03 26.55
CA HIS A 505 -6.97 -1.06 25.70
C HIS A 505 -8.15 -1.85 25.10
N LEU A 506 -8.11 -2.02 23.79
CA LEU A 506 -9.10 -2.77 23.02
C LEU A 506 -8.51 -4.11 22.56
N ASN A 507 -9.36 -5.14 22.55
CA ASN A 507 -9.03 -6.44 21.98
C ASN A 507 -9.77 -6.66 20.65
N ASN A 508 -9.17 -7.41 19.75
CA ASN A 508 -9.84 -7.87 18.54
C ASN A 508 -10.65 -9.13 18.85
N SER A 509 -11.94 -8.96 19.14
CA SER A 509 -12.85 -10.06 19.43
C SER A 509 -13.15 -10.93 18.20
N VAL A 510 -12.97 -10.38 17.00
CA VAL A 510 -13.23 -11.09 15.72
C VAL A 510 -12.29 -12.29 15.52
N LYS A 511 -11.12 -12.29 16.16
CA LYS A 511 -10.19 -13.45 16.12
C LYS A 511 -10.86 -14.77 16.52
N ALA A 512 -11.91 -14.70 17.36
CA ALA A 512 -12.58 -15.89 17.89
C ALA A 512 -13.27 -16.73 16.79
N ILE A 513 -13.71 -16.12 15.67
CA ILE A 513 -14.37 -16.87 14.58
C ILE A 513 -13.42 -17.88 13.91
N TYR A 514 -12.12 -17.62 13.90
CA TYR A 514 -11.11 -18.46 13.25
C TYR A 514 -10.58 -19.58 14.14
N LYS A 515 -10.70 -19.45 15.47
CA LYS A 515 -10.12 -20.40 16.46
C LYS A 515 -10.58 -21.85 16.34
N PRO A 516 -11.86 -22.14 15.99
CA PRO A 516 -12.32 -23.53 15.90
C PRO A 516 -11.76 -24.33 14.73
N PHE A 517 -11.09 -23.68 13.78
CA PHE A 517 -10.69 -24.28 12.51
C PHE A 517 -9.19 -24.27 12.31
N THR A 518 -8.66 -25.33 11.70
CA THR A 518 -7.27 -25.35 11.23
C THR A 518 -7.11 -24.53 9.95
N ILE A 519 -5.88 -24.19 9.61
CA ILE A 519 -5.55 -23.51 8.36
C ILE A 519 -5.98 -24.37 7.15
N GLU A 520 -5.77 -25.68 7.25
CA GLU A 520 -6.08 -26.67 6.21
C GLU A 520 -7.58 -26.77 5.96
N GLU A 521 -8.40 -26.80 7.01
CA GLU A 521 -9.87 -26.80 6.90
C GLU A 521 -10.36 -25.54 6.18
N ILE A 522 -9.83 -24.38 6.55
CA ILE A 522 -10.16 -23.12 5.89
C ILE A 522 -9.70 -23.14 4.42
N ASN A 523 -8.48 -23.62 4.11
CA ASN A 523 -7.97 -23.74 2.76
C ASN A 523 -8.85 -24.64 1.89
N GLN A 524 -9.26 -25.79 2.43
CA GLN A 524 -10.15 -26.70 1.74
C GLN A 524 -11.50 -26.05 1.42
N LYS A 525 -12.09 -25.32 2.37
CA LYS A 525 -13.34 -24.59 2.16
C LYS A 525 -13.18 -23.45 1.13
N ILE A 526 -12.04 -22.76 1.12
CA ILE A 526 -11.76 -21.75 0.09
C ILE A 526 -11.74 -22.42 -1.29
N VAL A 527 -11.10 -23.58 -1.45
CA VAL A 527 -11.11 -24.32 -2.71
C VAL A 527 -12.52 -24.67 -3.15
N GLU A 528 -13.39 -25.15 -2.24
CA GLU A 528 -14.78 -25.47 -2.55
C GLU A 528 -15.55 -24.25 -3.08
N ILE A 529 -15.37 -23.07 -2.46
CA ILE A 529 -16.03 -21.81 -2.85
C ILE A 529 -15.49 -21.28 -4.19
N LEU A 530 -14.19 -21.41 -4.42
CA LEU A 530 -13.53 -20.83 -5.58
C LEU A 530 -13.47 -21.77 -6.79
N ARG A 531 -13.76 -23.06 -6.61
CA ARG A 531 -13.70 -24.04 -7.70
C ARG A 531 -14.75 -23.71 -8.76
N PRO A 532 -14.35 -23.54 -10.05
CA PRO A 532 -15.29 -23.33 -11.13
C PRO A 532 -16.20 -24.54 -11.35
N GLN A 533 -17.43 -24.26 -11.79
CA GLN A 533 -18.38 -25.33 -12.11
C GLN A 533 -17.87 -26.18 -13.27
N GLY A 534 -17.90 -27.50 -13.12
CA GLY A 534 -17.45 -28.46 -14.14
C GLY A 534 -15.93 -28.75 -14.11
N MET A 535 -15.17 -28.07 -13.29
CA MET A 535 -13.74 -28.37 -13.11
C MET A 535 -13.54 -29.72 -12.41
N THR A 536 -12.74 -30.61 -13.00
CA THR A 536 -12.46 -31.95 -12.46
C THR A 536 -11.10 -32.07 -11.80
N THR A 537 -10.14 -31.26 -12.20
CA THR A 537 -8.76 -31.29 -11.64
C THR A 537 -8.78 -30.98 -10.13
N PRO A 538 -8.11 -31.79 -9.30
CA PRO A 538 -7.93 -31.50 -7.89
C PRO A 538 -7.15 -30.20 -7.69
N VAL A 539 -7.59 -29.36 -6.74
CA VAL A 539 -6.95 -28.09 -6.39
C VAL A 539 -6.58 -28.12 -4.91
N GLU A 540 -5.38 -27.65 -4.60
CA GLU A 540 -4.92 -27.42 -3.22
C GLU A 540 -4.38 -26.00 -3.08
N LEU A 541 -4.60 -25.39 -1.91
CA LEU A 541 -4.06 -24.07 -1.56
C LEU A 541 -2.97 -24.21 -0.51
N VAL A 542 -1.86 -23.52 -0.76
CA VAL A 542 -0.74 -23.39 0.18
C VAL A 542 -0.50 -21.92 0.46
N PHE A 543 -0.68 -21.50 1.70
CA PHE A 543 -0.39 -20.13 2.13
C PHE A 543 0.94 -20.07 2.88
N GLN A 544 1.60 -18.92 2.83
CA GLN A 544 2.73 -18.61 3.71
C GLN A 544 2.32 -18.74 5.18
N SER A 545 3.27 -19.10 6.03
CA SER A 545 3.08 -19.01 7.49
C SER A 545 3.43 -17.62 8.01
N ILE A 546 2.87 -17.26 9.18
CA ILE A 546 3.26 -16.02 9.88
C ILE A 546 4.75 -16.05 10.22
N GLU A 547 5.27 -17.19 10.67
CA GLU A 547 6.69 -17.37 10.95
C GLU A 547 7.54 -17.18 9.68
N GLY A 548 7.16 -17.80 8.57
CA GLY A 548 7.85 -17.65 7.27
C GLY A 548 7.82 -16.20 6.77
N LEU A 549 6.71 -15.49 6.99
CA LEU A 549 6.61 -14.06 6.71
C LEU A 549 7.64 -13.25 7.52
N HIS A 550 7.68 -13.45 8.83
CA HIS A 550 8.60 -12.71 9.71
C HIS A 550 10.06 -13.05 9.43
N ASN A 551 10.36 -14.31 9.10
CA ASN A 551 11.71 -14.72 8.69
C ASN A 551 12.15 -14.06 7.37
N ALA A 552 11.23 -13.89 6.44
CA ALA A 552 11.51 -13.28 5.14
C ALA A 552 11.58 -11.75 5.22
N ILE A 553 10.71 -11.13 6.03
CA ILE A 553 10.53 -9.67 6.13
C ILE A 553 10.67 -9.20 7.60
N PRO A 554 11.82 -9.38 8.22
CA PRO A 554 11.99 -9.12 9.67
C PRO A 554 11.86 -7.64 10.07
N ASN A 555 12.07 -6.72 9.12
CA ASN A 555 12.07 -5.28 9.37
C ASN A 555 10.69 -4.61 9.16
N HIS A 556 9.65 -5.38 8.80
CA HIS A 556 8.29 -4.87 8.60
C HIS A 556 7.29 -5.77 9.35
N PRO A 557 7.20 -5.61 10.69
CA PRO A 557 6.39 -6.48 11.53
C PRO A 557 4.89 -6.19 11.48
N GLY A 558 4.46 -5.15 10.76
CA GLY A 558 3.04 -4.79 10.61
C GLY A 558 2.28 -5.84 9.79
N ASP A 559 1.57 -6.73 10.47
CA ASP A 559 0.96 -7.94 9.91
C ASP A 559 -0.53 -8.10 10.30
N TRP A 560 -1.19 -7.01 10.69
CA TRP A 560 -2.58 -6.98 11.15
C TRP A 560 -3.60 -7.63 10.21
N TYR A 561 -3.33 -7.68 8.91
CA TYR A 561 -4.19 -8.37 7.93
C TYR A 561 -4.28 -9.88 8.19
N PHE A 562 -3.22 -10.45 8.74
CA PHE A 562 -3.07 -11.88 8.98
C PHE A 562 -3.37 -12.24 10.43
N THR A 563 -2.84 -11.46 11.37
CA THR A 563 -2.92 -11.72 12.82
C THR A 563 -4.10 -11.03 13.49
N GLY A 564 -4.57 -9.90 12.95
CA GLY A 564 -5.58 -9.03 13.58
C GLY A 564 -5.02 -8.18 14.71
N ASP A 565 -3.69 -8.02 14.81
CA ASP A 565 -3.01 -7.20 15.80
C ASP A 565 -2.78 -5.79 15.26
N TYR A 566 -3.82 -4.97 15.31
CA TYR A 566 -3.76 -3.60 14.82
C TYR A 566 -2.88 -2.73 15.71
N PRO A 567 -1.95 -1.94 15.14
CA PRO A 567 -1.02 -1.13 15.91
C PRO A 567 -1.68 0.09 16.58
N THR A 568 -2.83 0.55 16.06
CA THR A 568 -3.48 1.75 16.57
C THR A 568 -4.79 1.43 17.31
N PRO A 569 -5.15 2.23 18.33
CA PRO A 569 -6.44 2.10 19.01
C PRO A 569 -7.63 2.21 18.06
N GLY A 570 -7.56 3.12 17.08
CA GLY A 570 -8.61 3.30 16.09
C GLY A 570 -8.77 2.08 15.18
N GLY A 571 -7.67 1.48 14.70
CA GLY A 571 -7.72 0.25 13.90
C GLY A 571 -8.34 -0.91 14.69
N MET A 572 -7.98 -1.04 15.97
CA MET A 572 -8.55 -2.05 16.86
C MET A 572 -10.05 -1.83 17.12
N ARG A 573 -10.50 -0.57 17.17
CA ARG A 573 -11.92 -0.22 17.28
C ARG A 573 -12.68 -0.56 16.00
N LEU A 574 -12.10 -0.21 14.84
CA LEU A 574 -12.74 -0.41 13.53
C LEU A 574 -12.93 -1.89 13.18
N VAL A 575 -12.03 -2.78 13.56
CA VAL A 575 -12.21 -4.22 13.27
C VAL A 575 -13.42 -4.78 14.01
N ASN A 576 -13.63 -4.39 15.27
CA ASN A 576 -14.82 -4.79 16.03
C ASN A 576 -16.09 -4.15 15.45
N GLN A 577 -16.05 -2.85 15.10
CA GLN A 577 -17.19 -2.15 14.51
C GLN A 577 -17.58 -2.75 13.14
N ASN A 578 -16.62 -3.12 12.31
CA ASN A 578 -16.89 -3.75 11.02
C ASN A 578 -17.58 -5.11 11.16
N PHE A 579 -17.21 -5.88 12.18
CA PHE A 579 -17.89 -7.15 12.44
C PHE A 579 -19.33 -6.93 12.95
N ILE A 580 -19.56 -5.92 13.79
CA ILE A 580 -20.91 -5.51 14.22
C ILE A 580 -21.77 -5.19 12.98
N ASN A 581 -21.26 -4.32 12.11
CA ASN A 581 -21.97 -3.90 10.89
C ASN A 581 -22.27 -5.09 9.97
N TYR A 582 -21.31 -6.01 9.79
CA TYR A 582 -21.52 -7.24 9.02
C TYR A 582 -22.63 -8.10 9.62
N TYR A 583 -22.58 -8.36 10.93
CA TYR A 583 -23.55 -9.21 11.63
C TYR A 583 -24.97 -8.63 11.56
N GLU A 584 -25.14 -7.33 11.80
CA GLU A 584 -26.43 -6.65 11.73
C GLU A 584 -27.00 -6.66 10.31
N HIS A 585 -26.17 -6.44 9.29
CA HIS A 585 -26.60 -6.47 7.89
C HIS A 585 -27.06 -7.87 7.45
N GLU A 586 -26.38 -8.93 7.87
CA GLU A 586 -26.81 -10.30 7.57
C GLU A 586 -28.15 -10.65 8.27
N HIS A 587 -28.34 -10.24 9.53
CA HIS A 587 -29.60 -10.43 10.24
C HIS A 587 -30.78 -9.65 9.61
N LEU A 588 -30.55 -8.45 9.10
CA LEU A 588 -31.58 -7.69 8.37
C LEU A 588 -32.01 -8.41 7.08
N LYS A 589 -31.09 -9.01 6.34
CA LYS A 589 -31.41 -9.79 5.13
C LYS A 589 -32.26 -11.02 5.46
N HIS A 590 -31.95 -11.74 6.54
CA HIS A 590 -32.72 -12.92 6.95
C HIS A 590 -34.13 -12.60 7.47
N ASN A 591 -34.34 -11.41 8.02
CA ASN A 591 -35.67 -10.97 8.49
C ASN A 591 -36.55 -10.39 7.37
N MET A 592 -36.00 -10.12 6.19
CA MET A 592 -36.70 -9.62 5.00
C MET A 592 -36.99 -10.73 3.95
N SER A 593 -36.37 -11.89 4.08
CA SER A 593 -36.60 -13.09 3.26
C SER A 593 -37.60 -14.05 3.94
#